data_9737ca6b762a425bf761b09349c0053e
#
_entry.id   9737ca6b762a425bf761b09349c0053e
#
_cell.length_a   1.000
_cell.length_b   1.000
_cell.length_c   1.000
_cell.angle_alpha   90.00
_cell.angle_beta   90.00
_cell.angle_gamma   90.00
#
_symmetry.space_group_name_H-M   'P 1'
#
loop_
_entity.id
_entity.type
_entity.pdbx_description
1 polymer ?
#
loop_
_entity_poly.entity_id
_entity_poly.type
_entity_poly.pdbx_seq_one_letter_code
_entity_poly.pdbx_strand_id
1 'polypeptide(L)'
;MAEAALVAHELVRGFGGRRVLDGVSLTAAPGRRIGLIGENGAGKSTLLRLLAGVDQPDGGTVARPPDLGFLRQEAEFPDSASVADVVDDALAESRAVLADLERLTGEAHLAEYAERLERADRLEAWDADRRAGIVLGGLGLGDVARDRPLGTLSGGQRRRLALAALVVRRPSALLLDEPTNHLDDDAAAFLEEQLRALPGALVVASHDRAFLDAVCTDLLDLDPAVDGPVRFGGTYSEYLAQKRADRARWERRYAEEQEELAGLRSSLGLIAGRVAPNRAMRDSDKMGYGVRANRVQSQISRRVRNASRRLEDLERHAVPAPPRPLSFAAPLTSAGAELVSLRRVHVPGRVAVDALDVRDGDRLLVTGPNGAGKSTLLLVLAGRLDVPGVRRAAGVSVGLLGQDTSFAHPRLTPRATYGRALGAERVAEVPLESLGLLHRWDLGKPVGALSVGQQRRLALALLVAAPPQLLLLDEPTNHLSPALCDELEDALGPGPGAIVLASHDRWLRARWKGAGISVSNPGTRPRHPCDGDPRTTED
;
A
#
# COMPACT_ATOMS: atom_id res chain seq x y z
N MET A 1 36.30 1.52 0.93
CA MET A 1 35.02 1.67 1.66
C MET A 1 33.89 2.32 0.83
N ALA A 2 34.15 2.92 -0.33
CA ALA A 2 33.12 3.46 -1.22
C ALA A 2 32.49 2.42 -2.18
N GLU A 3 33.09 1.23 -2.31
CA GLU A 3 32.66 0.20 -3.28
C GLU A 3 31.43 -0.64 -2.87
N ALA A 4 30.95 -0.52 -1.63
CA ALA A 4 29.87 -1.33 -1.11
C ALA A 4 28.47 -0.67 -1.17
N ALA A 5 28.39 0.60 -1.56
CA ALA A 5 27.11 1.31 -1.64
C ALA A 5 26.47 1.15 -3.02
N LEU A 6 25.14 0.95 -3.03
CA LEU A 6 24.32 1.04 -4.22
C LEU A 6 23.90 2.51 -4.40
N VAL A 7 24.31 3.14 -5.50
CA VAL A 7 24.06 4.56 -5.76
C VAL A 7 23.37 4.73 -7.12
N ALA A 8 22.26 5.42 -7.14
CA ALA A 8 21.56 5.86 -8.33
C ALA A 8 21.51 7.40 -8.35
N HIS A 9 21.79 8.00 -9.49
CA HIS A 9 21.79 9.45 -9.65
C HIS A 9 20.93 9.84 -10.86
N GLU A 10 19.90 10.64 -10.60
CA GLU A 10 18.99 11.24 -11.59
C GLU A 10 18.44 10.24 -12.63
N LEU A 11 17.97 9.09 -12.17
CA LEU A 11 17.46 8.06 -13.07
C LEU A 11 16.19 8.52 -13.78
N VAL A 12 16.21 8.40 -15.10
CA VAL A 12 15.06 8.65 -15.96
C VAL A 12 14.74 7.37 -16.73
N ARG A 13 13.45 7.01 -16.78
CA ARG A 13 12.96 5.89 -17.57
C ARG A 13 11.54 6.15 -18.08
N GLY A 14 11.31 5.94 -19.39
CA GLY A 14 10.02 6.06 -20.01
C GLY A 14 9.62 4.80 -20.79
N PHE A 15 8.31 4.63 -20.98
CA PHE A 15 7.71 3.59 -21.81
C PHE A 15 6.59 4.18 -22.65
N GLY A 16 6.63 3.97 -23.96
CA GLY A 16 5.56 4.40 -24.86
C GLY A 16 5.25 5.91 -24.82
N GLY A 17 6.29 6.74 -24.61
CA GLY A 17 6.14 8.20 -24.51
C GLY A 17 5.74 8.73 -23.13
N ARG A 18 5.52 7.84 -22.13
CA ARG A 18 5.26 8.22 -20.73
C ARG A 18 6.52 8.03 -19.89
N ARG A 19 6.97 9.07 -19.20
CA ARG A 19 8.00 8.96 -18.16
C ARG A 19 7.41 8.24 -16.95
N VAL A 20 8.08 7.17 -16.52
CA VAL A 20 7.75 6.37 -15.33
C VAL A 20 8.64 6.77 -14.16
N LEU A 21 9.91 7.02 -14.44
CA LEU A 21 10.86 7.58 -13.49
C LEU A 21 11.41 8.88 -14.07
N ASP A 22 11.49 9.92 -13.25
CA ASP A 22 11.96 11.25 -13.66
C ASP A 22 12.86 11.85 -12.57
N GLY A 23 14.19 11.72 -12.78
CA GLY A 23 15.21 12.28 -11.89
C GLY A 23 15.35 11.57 -10.53
N VAL A 24 15.06 10.27 -10.45
CA VAL A 24 15.14 9.51 -9.19
C VAL A 24 16.59 9.33 -8.75
N SER A 25 16.92 9.80 -7.55
CA SER A 25 18.22 9.59 -6.92
C SER A 25 18.08 8.81 -5.62
N LEU A 26 18.96 7.81 -5.42
CA LEU A 26 18.95 6.91 -4.27
C LEU A 26 20.37 6.52 -3.88
N THR A 27 20.65 6.54 -2.59
CA THR A 27 21.90 5.97 -2.04
C THR A 27 21.55 5.01 -0.92
N ALA A 28 21.89 3.74 -1.11
CA ALA A 28 21.74 2.67 -0.12
C ALA A 28 23.14 2.21 0.32
N ALA A 29 23.57 2.66 1.50
CA ALA A 29 24.80 2.23 2.13
C ALA A 29 24.58 0.90 2.89
N PRO A 30 25.63 0.14 3.20
CA PRO A 30 25.55 -1.05 4.05
C PRO A 30 24.78 -0.77 5.36
N GLY A 31 23.90 -1.69 5.76
CA GLY A 31 23.02 -1.55 6.91
C GLY A 31 21.80 -0.64 6.71
N ARG A 32 21.71 0.09 5.60
CA ARG A 32 20.49 0.84 5.24
C ARG A 32 19.47 -0.04 4.54
N ARG A 33 18.22 0.09 4.95
CA ARG A 33 17.08 -0.68 4.43
C ARG A 33 16.03 0.30 3.94
N ILE A 34 15.95 0.45 2.61
CA ILE A 34 15.10 1.44 1.94
C ILE A 34 13.86 0.77 1.39
N GLY A 35 12.70 1.17 1.88
CA GLY A 35 11.40 0.76 1.35
C GLY A 35 10.95 1.66 0.22
N LEU A 36 10.61 1.07 -0.93
CA LEU A 36 9.99 1.77 -2.06
C LEU A 36 8.47 1.73 -1.91
N ILE A 37 7.86 2.88 -1.78
CA ILE A 37 6.41 3.04 -1.70
C ILE A 37 5.88 3.87 -2.86
N GLY A 38 4.59 3.80 -3.12
CA GLY A 38 3.93 4.52 -4.20
C GLY A 38 2.83 3.67 -4.85
N GLU A 39 2.03 4.29 -5.70
CA GLU A 39 0.95 3.61 -6.41
C GLU A 39 1.44 2.48 -7.32
N ASN A 40 0.51 1.60 -7.72
CA ASN A 40 0.79 0.61 -8.76
C ASN A 40 1.08 1.31 -10.09
N GLY A 41 2.24 0.99 -10.67
CA GLY A 41 2.72 1.68 -11.88
C GLY A 41 3.54 2.95 -11.61
N ALA A 42 3.82 3.31 -10.34
CA ALA A 42 4.73 4.42 -10.00
C ALA A 42 6.21 4.15 -10.33
N GLY A 43 6.53 2.93 -10.77
CA GLY A 43 7.89 2.61 -11.21
C GLY A 43 8.75 1.83 -10.19
N LYS A 44 8.17 1.29 -9.10
CA LYS A 44 8.91 0.53 -8.08
C LYS A 44 9.73 -0.62 -8.68
N SER A 45 9.08 -1.52 -9.41
CA SER A 45 9.76 -2.65 -10.08
C SER A 45 10.72 -2.18 -11.18
N THR A 46 10.38 -1.09 -11.89
CA THR A 46 11.27 -0.48 -12.89
C THR A 46 12.54 0.03 -12.23
N LEU A 47 12.43 0.73 -11.09
CA LEU A 47 13.59 1.21 -10.34
C LEU A 47 14.45 0.03 -9.86
N LEU A 48 13.87 -1.02 -9.29
CA LEU A 48 14.61 -2.22 -8.88
C LEU A 48 15.35 -2.88 -10.05
N ARG A 49 14.73 -2.99 -11.24
CA ARG A 49 15.36 -3.55 -12.45
C ARG A 49 16.52 -2.68 -12.96
N LEU A 50 16.39 -1.36 -12.90
CA LEU A 50 17.50 -0.43 -13.22
C LEU A 50 18.63 -0.57 -12.21
N LEU A 51 18.33 -0.61 -10.91
CA LEU A 51 19.30 -0.83 -9.84
C LEU A 51 20.01 -2.17 -9.99
N ALA A 52 19.30 -3.22 -10.38
CA ALA A 52 19.87 -4.55 -10.64
C ALA A 52 20.70 -4.62 -11.92
N GLY A 53 20.59 -3.65 -12.82
CA GLY A 53 21.26 -3.70 -14.15
C GLY A 53 20.58 -4.58 -15.17
N VAL A 54 19.37 -5.04 -14.90
CA VAL A 54 18.55 -5.81 -15.86
C VAL A 54 18.09 -4.90 -17.00
N ASP A 55 17.70 -3.67 -16.67
CA ASP A 55 17.34 -2.64 -17.64
C ASP A 55 18.37 -1.51 -17.61
N GLN A 56 18.49 -0.76 -18.72
CA GLN A 56 19.31 0.44 -18.83
C GLN A 56 18.43 1.68 -18.63
N PRO A 57 18.87 2.69 -17.89
CA PRO A 57 18.14 3.94 -17.77
C PRO A 57 18.23 4.76 -19.06
N ASP A 58 17.21 5.57 -19.35
CA ASP A 58 17.24 6.53 -20.46
C ASP A 58 18.12 7.75 -20.12
N GLY A 59 18.32 8.03 -18.82
CA GLY A 59 19.21 9.05 -18.30
C GLY A 59 19.61 8.76 -16.85
N GLY A 60 20.70 9.37 -16.41
CA GLY A 60 21.27 9.13 -15.08
C GLY A 60 22.25 7.95 -15.06
N THR A 61 22.74 7.62 -13.87
CA THR A 61 23.76 6.57 -13.67
C THR A 61 23.46 5.70 -12.46
N VAL A 62 23.94 4.44 -12.49
CA VAL A 62 23.85 3.51 -11.35
C VAL A 62 25.23 2.91 -11.08
N ALA A 63 25.75 3.13 -9.86
CA ALA A 63 26.91 2.42 -9.33
C ALA A 63 26.43 1.27 -8.44
N ARG A 64 26.95 0.06 -8.67
CA ARG A 64 26.53 -1.18 -8.00
C ARG A 64 27.71 -1.84 -7.32
N PRO A 65 27.52 -2.44 -6.13
CA PRO A 65 28.50 -3.37 -5.61
C PRO A 65 28.57 -4.62 -6.50
N PRO A 66 29.75 -5.28 -6.59
CA PRO A 66 29.94 -6.47 -7.43
C PRO A 66 29.07 -7.65 -7.01
N ASP A 67 28.75 -7.73 -5.71
CA ASP A 67 27.92 -8.76 -5.10
C ASP A 67 26.54 -8.17 -4.79
N LEU A 68 25.65 -8.21 -5.78
CA LEU A 68 24.28 -7.74 -5.68
C LEU A 68 23.31 -8.90 -5.91
N GLY A 69 22.37 -9.09 -4.98
CA GLY A 69 21.27 -10.03 -5.11
C GLY A 69 20.01 -9.34 -5.58
N PHE A 70 19.31 -9.91 -6.54
CA PHE A 70 18.01 -9.42 -7.00
C PHE A 70 16.99 -10.54 -7.10
N LEU A 71 15.87 -10.42 -6.37
CA LEU A 71 14.76 -11.36 -6.48
C LEU A 71 14.00 -11.11 -7.77
N ARG A 72 14.23 -11.94 -8.79
CA ARG A 72 13.54 -11.88 -10.09
C ARG A 72 12.18 -12.56 -10.01
N GLN A 73 11.29 -12.15 -10.90
CA GLN A 73 9.99 -12.83 -11.08
C GLN A 73 10.12 -14.16 -11.80
N GLU A 74 11.11 -14.31 -12.69
CA GLU A 74 11.41 -15.52 -13.42
C GLU A 74 12.53 -16.31 -12.75
N ALA A 75 12.43 -17.64 -12.81
CA ALA A 75 13.40 -18.54 -12.21
C ALA A 75 14.75 -18.49 -12.95
N GLU A 76 15.85 -18.42 -12.22
CA GLU A 76 17.22 -18.44 -12.77
C GLU A 76 17.67 -19.85 -13.12
N PHE A 77 17.03 -20.88 -12.59
CA PHE A 77 17.37 -22.27 -12.75
C PHE A 77 16.36 -23.00 -13.66
N PRO A 78 16.84 -23.96 -14.47
CA PRO A 78 15.95 -24.78 -15.31
C PRO A 78 15.04 -25.66 -14.43
N ASP A 79 13.91 -26.08 -14.97
CA ASP A 79 12.92 -26.92 -14.27
C ASP A 79 13.48 -28.27 -13.82
N SER A 80 14.56 -28.75 -14.46
CA SER A 80 15.27 -30.00 -14.14
C SER A 80 16.23 -29.86 -12.95
N ALA A 81 16.64 -28.64 -12.58
CA ALA A 81 17.47 -28.43 -11.40
C ALA A 81 16.73 -28.83 -10.12
N SER A 82 17.48 -29.25 -9.12
CA SER A 82 16.94 -29.62 -7.80
C SER A 82 16.97 -28.46 -6.81
N VAL A 83 16.29 -28.62 -5.69
CA VAL A 83 16.40 -27.69 -4.55
C VAL A 83 17.85 -27.64 -4.03
N ALA A 84 18.58 -28.77 -4.05
CA ALA A 84 19.98 -28.83 -3.66
C ALA A 84 20.83 -27.94 -4.56
N ASP A 85 20.65 -27.99 -5.88
CA ASP A 85 21.44 -27.18 -6.83
C ASP A 85 21.32 -25.68 -6.53
N VAL A 86 20.12 -25.20 -6.18
CA VAL A 86 19.87 -23.78 -5.81
C VAL A 86 20.57 -23.42 -4.50
N VAL A 87 20.54 -24.32 -3.53
CA VAL A 87 21.18 -24.08 -2.23
C VAL A 87 22.70 -24.15 -2.35
N ASP A 88 23.22 -25.09 -3.13
CA ASP A 88 24.65 -25.24 -3.37
C ASP A 88 25.23 -24.04 -4.12
N ASP A 89 24.49 -23.49 -5.09
CA ASP A 89 24.84 -22.23 -5.76
C ASP A 89 24.88 -21.06 -4.77
N ALA A 90 23.88 -20.95 -3.90
CA ALA A 90 23.84 -19.92 -2.87
C ALA A 90 25.00 -20.02 -1.85
N LEU A 91 25.50 -21.22 -1.58
CA LEU A 91 26.59 -21.51 -0.67
C LEU A 91 27.97 -21.50 -1.36
N ALA A 92 28.03 -21.43 -2.69
CA ALA A 92 29.25 -21.63 -3.46
C ALA A 92 30.36 -20.66 -3.05
N GLU A 93 30.05 -19.37 -2.83
CA GLU A 93 31.04 -18.37 -2.40
C GLU A 93 31.58 -18.67 -0.99
N SER A 94 30.69 -18.97 -0.02
CA SER A 94 31.11 -19.31 1.35
C SER A 94 32.01 -20.52 1.38
N ARG A 95 31.66 -21.58 0.64
CA ARG A 95 32.47 -22.78 0.54
C ARG A 95 33.81 -22.55 -0.17
N ALA A 96 33.81 -21.72 -1.23
CA ALA A 96 35.04 -21.36 -1.94
C ALA A 96 36.03 -20.61 -1.04
N VAL A 97 35.54 -19.65 -0.26
CA VAL A 97 36.39 -18.89 0.68
C VAL A 97 36.97 -19.78 1.76
N LEU A 98 36.20 -20.73 2.30
CA LEU A 98 36.71 -21.72 3.29
C LEU A 98 37.76 -22.63 2.64
N ALA A 99 37.53 -23.13 1.43
CA ALA A 99 38.50 -23.97 0.73
C ALA A 99 39.79 -23.17 0.37
N ASP A 100 39.70 -21.88 0.12
CA ASP A 100 40.85 -21.01 -0.08
C ASP A 100 41.65 -20.86 1.23
N LEU A 101 41.01 -20.66 2.37
CA LEU A 101 41.66 -20.58 3.68
C LEU A 101 42.42 -21.87 4.03
N GLU A 102 41.85 -23.05 3.68
CA GLU A 102 42.51 -24.32 3.88
C GLU A 102 43.78 -24.48 3.00
N ARG A 103 43.79 -23.89 1.81
CA ARG A 103 44.93 -23.95 0.87
C ARG A 103 46.02 -22.94 1.19
N LEU A 104 45.67 -21.78 1.74
CA LEU A 104 46.60 -20.68 2.04
C LEU A 104 47.36 -20.94 3.34
N THR A 105 48.35 -21.86 3.30
CA THR A 105 49.22 -22.20 4.42
C THR A 105 50.62 -21.62 4.21
N GLY A 106 51.23 -21.04 5.29
CA GLY A 106 52.59 -20.53 5.29
C GLY A 106 52.72 -19.00 5.23
N GLU A 107 53.89 -18.51 5.68
CA GLU A 107 54.16 -17.07 5.85
C GLU A 107 54.07 -16.24 4.53
N ALA A 108 54.31 -16.86 3.39
CA ALA A 108 54.25 -16.21 2.09
C ALA A 108 52.83 -15.73 1.67
N HIS A 109 51.79 -16.28 2.29
CA HIS A 109 50.37 -16.03 1.96
C HIS A 109 49.60 -15.25 3.04
N LEU A 110 50.28 -14.72 4.06
CA LEU A 110 49.62 -14.05 5.20
C LEU A 110 48.66 -12.91 4.80
N ALA A 111 49.01 -12.11 3.85
CA ALA A 111 48.16 -11.02 3.39
C ALA A 111 46.89 -11.52 2.68
N GLU A 112 47.04 -12.51 1.80
CA GLU A 112 45.93 -13.15 1.12
C GLU A 112 45.03 -13.94 2.08
N TYR A 113 45.63 -14.65 3.03
CA TYR A 113 44.91 -15.35 4.09
C TYR A 113 44.05 -14.36 4.94
N ALA A 114 44.63 -13.22 5.33
CA ALA A 114 43.91 -12.19 6.09
C ALA A 114 42.72 -11.65 5.32
N GLU A 115 42.87 -11.36 4.03
CA GLU A 115 41.77 -10.91 3.14
C GLU A 115 40.67 -11.96 3.06
N ARG A 116 41.03 -13.25 2.86
CA ARG A 116 40.06 -14.36 2.82
C ARG A 116 39.38 -14.58 4.15
N LEU A 117 40.10 -14.42 5.25
CA LEU A 117 39.53 -14.53 6.60
C LEU A 117 38.49 -13.43 6.86
N GLU A 118 38.81 -12.17 6.53
CA GLU A 118 37.83 -11.10 6.62
C GLU A 118 36.60 -11.33 5.73
N ARG A 119 36.79 -11.94 4.56
CA ARG A 119 35.68 -12.31 3.68
C ARG A 119 34.84 -13.43 4.28
N ALA A 120 35.48 -14.47 4.86
CA ALA A 120 34.78 -15.57 5.54
C ALA A 120 33.98 -15.08 6.74
N ASP A 121 34.53 -14.15 7.54
CA ASP A 121 33.83 -13.53 8.66
C ASP A 121 32.60 -12.73 8.20
N ARG A 122 32.74 -11.90 7.14
CA ARG A 122 31.59 -11.15 6.60
C ARG A 122 30.47 -12.04 6.10
N LEU A 123 30.80 -13.17 5.48
CA LEU A 123 29.85 -14.16 4.97
C LEU A 123 29.33 -15.10 6.08
N GLU A 124 29.93 -15.07 7.28
CA GLU A 124 29.72 -16.10 8.31
C GLU A 124 29.82 -17.51 7.70
N ALA A 125 30.90 -17.73 6.93
CA ALA A 125 31.03 -18.88 6.03
C ALA A 125 30.98 -20.24 6.75
N TRP A 126 31.49 -20.32 8.00
CA TRP A 126 31.47 -21.54 8.81
C TRP A 126 30.06 -22.01 9.20
N ASP A 127 29.12 -21.07 9.32
CA ASP A 127 27.72 -21.33 9.65
C ASP A 127 26.79 -21.41 8.43
N ALA A 128 27.33 -21.29 7.21
CA ALA A 128 26.54 -21.13 6.01
C ALA A 128 25.56 -22.28 5.74
N ASP A 129 26.00 -23.54 5.91
CA ASP A 129 25.15 -24.72 5.72
C ASP A 129 24.03 -24.80 6.79
N ARG A 130 24.36 -24.50 8.06
CA ARG A 130 23.37 -24.43 9.15
C ARG A 130 22.35 -23.33 8.88
N ARG A 131 22.81 -22.14 8.47
CA ARG A 131 21.97 -21.01 8.10
C ARG A 131 21.02 -21.37 6.95
N ALA A 132 21.49 -22.06 5.91
CA ALA A 132 20.65 -22.53 4.81
C ALA A 132 19.49 -23.40 5.30
N GLY A 133 19.77 -24.34 6.25
CA GLY A 133 18.73 -25.16 6.86
C GLY A 133 17.69 -24.33 7.64
N ILE A 134 18.14 -23.37 8.45
CA ILE A 134 17.27 -22.48 9.22
C ILE A 134 16.40 -21.61 8.29
N VAL A 135 17.00 -21.01 7.25
CA VAL A 135 16.26 -20.13 6.33
C VAL A 135 15.21 -20.90 5.52
N LEU A 136 15.55 -22.11 5.06
CA LEU A 136 14.56 -22.95 4.37
C LEU A 136 13.42 -23.37 5.28
N GLY A 137 13.73 -23.76 6.53
CA GLY A 137 12.70 -24.08 7.53
C GLY A 137 11.79 -22.89 7.82
N GLY A 138 12.38 -21.72 8.10
CA GLY A 138 11.64 -20.48 8.41
C GLY A 138 10.77 -19.97 7.27
N LEU A 139 11.13 -20.26 6.02
CA LEU A 139 10.31 -19.93 4.85
C LEU A 139 9.35 -21.06 4.42
N GLY A 140 9.14 -22.07 5.30
CA GLY A 140 8.22 -23.18 5.06
C GLY A 140 8.62 -24.10 3.92
N LEU A 141 9.94 -24.33 3.77
CA LEU A 141 10.54 -25.25 2.79
C LEU A 141 11.29 -26.39 3.48
N GLY A 142 11.26 -26.50 4.81
CA GLY A 142 11.99 -27.51 5.57
C GLY A 142 11.62 -28.95 5.22
N ASP A 143 10.36 -29.20 4.89
CA ASP A 143 9.84 -30.51 4.51
C ASP A 143 10.02 -30.82 3.00
N VAL A 144 10.58 -29.89 2.22
CA VAL A 144 10.80 -30.12 0.79
C VAL A 144 12.11 -30.89 0.61
N ALA A 145 12.01 -32.07 -0.03
CA ALA A 145 13.17 -32.90 -0.31
C ALA A 145 14.21 -32.15 -1.17
N ARG A 146 15.48 -32.27 -0.80
CA ARG A 146 16.59 -31.53 -1.45
C ARG A 146 16.80 -31.94 -2.91
N ASP A 147 16.55 -33.20 -3.25
CA ASP A 147 16.64 -33.75 -4.59
C ASP A 147 15.42 -33.46 -5.48
N ARG A 148 14.39 -32.79 -4.91
CA ARG A 148 13.15 -32.52 -5.63
C ARG A 148 13.38 -31.53 -6.78
N PRO A 149 12.95 -31.88 -8.03
CA PRO A 149 13.09 -30.99 -9.19
C PRO A 149 12.23 -29.73 -9.04
N LEU A 150 12.77 -28.57 -9.47
CA LEU A 150 12.08 -27.28 -9.40
C LEU A 150 10.78 -27.27 -10.19
N GLY A 151 10.72 -28.02 -11.32
CA GLY A 151 9.52 -28.18 -12.13
C GLY A 151 8.31 -28.73 -11.38
N THR A 152 8.53 -29.42 -10.26
CA THR A 152 7.46 -30.02 -9.44
C THR A 152 7.00 -29.12 -8.29
N LEU A 153 7.71 -28.01 -8.04
CA LEU A 153 7.35 -27.04 -7.00
C LEU A 153 6.21 -26.14 -7.47
N SER A 154 5.35 -25.72 -6.55
CA SER A 154 4.39 -24.65 -6.82
C SER A 154 5.12 -23.33 -7.09
N GLY A 155 4.47 -22.37 -7.79
CA GLY A 155 5.04 -21.05 -8.02
C GLY A 155 5.43 -20.33 -6.73
N GLY A 156 4.63 -20.47 -5.66
CA GLY A 156 4.94 -19.92 -4.34
C GLY A 156 6.16 -20.59 -3.69
N GLN A 157 6.31 -21.92 -3.81
CA GLN A 157 7.48 -22.63 -3.32
C GLN A 157 8.75 -22.22 -4.06
N ARG A 158 8.70 -22.09 -5.39
CA ARG A 158 9.84 -21.62 -6.19
C ARG A 158 10.28 -20.22 -5.79
N ARG A 159 9.32 -19.31 -5.61
CA ARG A 159 9.62 -17.92 -5.19
C ARG A 159 10.22 -17.86 -3.79
N ARG A 160 9.70 -18.66 -2.85
CA ARG A 160 10.29 -18.78 -1.50
C ARG A 160 11.68 -19.37 -1.51
N LEU A 161 11.95 -20.33 -2.40
CA LEU A 161 13.29 -20.92 -2.56
C LEU A 161 14.28 -19.91 -3.14
N ALA A 162 13.90 -19.13 -4.15
CA ALA A 162 14.75 -18.06 -4.69
C ALA A 162 15.04 -16.99 -3.64
N LEU A 163 14.05 -16.62 -2.83
CA LEU A 163 14.23 -15.70 -1.71
C LEU A 163 15.17 -16.29 -0.64
N ALA A 164 14.98 -17.58 -0.29
CA ALA A 164 15.86 -18.29 0.64
C ALA A 164 17.32 -18.28 0.19
N ALA A 165 17.58 -18.58 -1.08
CA ALA A 165 18.92 -18.56 -1.66
C ALA A 165 19.60 -17.19 -1.52
N LEU A 166 18.87 -16.10 -1.79
CA LEU A 166 19.38 -14.74 -1.65
C LEU A 166 19.69 -14.37 -0.20
N VAL A 167 18.82 -14.77 0.75
CA VAL A 167 19.04 -14.53 2.19
C VAL A 167 20.23 -15.32 2.70
N VAL A 168 20.37 -16.58 2.27
CA VAL A 168 21.51 -17.45 2.61
C VAL A 168 22.84 -16.89 2.13
N ARG A 169 22.85 -16.34 0.90
CA ARG A 169 24.04 -15.78 0.26
C ARG A 169 24.57 -14.53 0.94
N ARG A 170 23.71 -13.72 1.62
CA ARG A 170 24.07 -12.47 2.31
C ARG A 170 24.82 -11.46 1.42
N PRO A 171 24.26 -11.04 0.30
CA PRO A 171 24.93 -10.13 -0.64
C PRO A 171 25.19 -8.75 -0.01
N SER A 172 26.16 -8.01 -0.57
CA SER A 172 26.48 -6.64 -0.15
C SER A 172 25.33 -5.66 -0.43
N ALA A 173 24.49 -5.96 -1.43
CA ALA A 173 23.23 -5.26 -1.67
C ALA A 173 22.16 -6.28 -2.10
N LEU A 174 20.96 -6.14 -1.55
CA LEU A 174 19.82 -6.99 -1.84
C LEU A 174 18.64 -6.17 -2.34
N LEU A 175 18.09 -6.57 -3.48
CA LEU A 175 16.93 -5.95 -4.11
C LEU A 175 15.75 -6.93 -4.10
N LEU A 176 14.63 -6.54 -3.49
CA LEU A 176 13.46 -7.39 -3.36
C LEU A 176 12.21 -6.70 -3.92
N ASP A 177 11.49 -7.41 -4.79
CA ASP A 177 10.20 -6.97 -5.32
C ASP A 177 9.07 -7.82 -4.75
N GLU A 178 8.24 -7.23 -3.87
CA GLU A 178 7.12 -7.87 -3.17
C GLU A 178 7.52 -9.21 -2.50
N PRO A 179 8.50 -9.22 -1.56
CA PRO A 179 9.02 -10.47 -0.98
C PRO A 179 8.03 -11.17 -0.05
N THR A 180 7.05 -10.46 0.50
CA THR A 180 6.04 -11.02 1.41
C THR A 180 4.90 -11.75 0.69
N ASN A 181 4.80 -11.62 -0.64
CA ASN A 181 3.78 -12.32 -1.40
C ASN A 181 3.94 -13.84 -1.26
N HIS A 182 2.87 -14.53 -0.93
CA HIS A 182 2.80 -15.99 -0.70
C HIS A 182 3.50 -16.48 0.58
N LEU A 183 3.86 -15.59 1.50
CA LEU A 183 4.26 -15.94 2.87
C LEU A 183 3.04 -15.94 3.78
N ASP A 184 3.05 -16.83 4.76
CA ASP A 184 2.18 -16.73 5.93
C ASP A 184 2.81 -15.78 6.97
N ASP A 185 2.10 -15.54 8.06
CA ASP A 185 2.53 -14.58 9.07
C ASP A 185 3.85 -15.00 9.73
N ASP A 186 4.06 -16.30 9.95
CA ASP A 186 5.27 -16.83 10.61
C ASP A 186 6.48 -16.71 9.68
N ALA A 187 6.35 -17.08 8.41
CA ALA A 187 7.41 -16.94 7.42
C ALA A 187 7.74 -15.46 7.13
N ALA A 188 6.73 -14.57 7.15
CA ALA A 188 6.96 -13.14 7.00
C ALA A 188 7.72 -12.56 8.19
N ALA A 189 7.34 -12.92 9.43
CA ALA A 189 8.05 -12.49 10.65
C ALA A 189 9.49 -13.00 10.66
N PHE A 190 9.71 -14.27 10.26
CA PHE A 190 11.03 -14.83 10.10
C PHE A 190 11.87 -14.05 9.07
N LEU A 191 11.30 -13.76 7.89
CA LEU A 191 11.98 -12.97 6.85
C LEU A 191 12.37 -11.57 7.37
N GLU A 192 11.48 -10.91 8.11
CA GLU A 192 11.75 -9.61 8.72
C GLU A 192 12.98 -9.64 9.63
N GLU A 193 13.12 -10.69 10.45
CA GLU A 193 14.26 -10.88 11.33
C GLU A 193 15.55 -11.06 10.53
N GLN A 194 15.52 -11.92 9.49
CA GLN A 194 16.70 -12.17 8.65
C GLN A 194 17.13 -10.88 7.90
N LEU A 195 16.19 -10.11 7.37
CA LEU A 195 16.51 -8.88 6.65
C LEU A 195 16.99 -7.74 7.56
N ARG A 196 16.53 -7.71 8.83
CA ARG A 196 17.07 -6.76 9.83
C ARG A 196 18.51 -7.09 10.21
N ALA A 197 18.86 -8.38 10.23
CA ALA A 197 20.20 -8.86 10.52
C ALA A 197 21.17 -8.77 9.32
N LEU A 198 20.69 -8.43 8.12
CA LEU A 198 21.52 -8.34 6.91
C LEU A 198 22.53 -7.19 7.04
N PRO A 199 23.85 -7.43 6.91
CA PRO A 199 24.87 -6.39 7.00
C PRO A 199 24.93 -5.50 5.74
N GLY A 200 24.45 -6.00 4.60
CA GLY A 200 24.41 -5.30 3.32
C GLY A 200 23.34 -4.20 3.24
N ALA A 201 23.30 -3.55 2.10
CA ALA A 201 22.22 -2.62 1.77
C ALA A 201 20.96 -3.40 1.32
N LEU A 202 19.77 -2.92 1.69
CA LEU A 202 18.50 -3.47 1.24
C LEU A 202 17.68 -2.38 0.52
N VAL A 203 17.16 -2.71 -0.66
CA VAL A 203 16.10 -1.91 -1.29
C VAL A 203 14.94 -2.84 -1.59
N VAL A 204 13.77 -2.54 -1.03
CA VAL A 204 12.60 -3.40 -1.13
C VAL A 204 11.37 -2.63 -1.57
N ALA A 205 10.68 -3.14 -2.58
CA ALA A 205 9.33 -2.70 -2.92
C ALA A 205 8.33 -3.63 -2.24
N SER A 206 7.41 -3.09 -1.46
CA SER A 206 6.35 -3.86 -0.84
C SER A 206 5.09 -3.03 -0.61
N HIS A 207 3.95 -3.72 -0.65
CA HIS A 207 2.67 -3.19 -0.20
C HIS A 207 2.33 -3.61 1.23
N ASP A 208 3.10 -4.49 1.84
CA ASP A 208 2.95 -4.91 3.23
C ASP A 208 3.50 -3.83 4.17
N ARG A 209 2.60 -3.05 4.77
CA ARG A 209 2.92 -1.93 5.66
C ARG A 209 3.59 -2.40 6.96
N ALA A 210 3.17 -3.55 7.48
CA ALA A 210 3.77 -4.15 8.68
C ALA A 210 5.22 -4.54 8.42
N PHE A 211 5.48 -5.14 7.26
CA PHE A 211 6.84 -5.48 6.83
C PHE A 211 7.70 -4.21 6.63
N LEU A 212 7.19 -3.19 5.95
CA LEU A 212 7.91 -1.92 5.76
C LEU A 212 8.27 -1.27 7.10
N ASP A 213 7.33 -1.26 8.05
CA ASP A 213 7.53 -0.70 9.39
C ASP A 213 8.57 -1.47 10.19
N ALA A 214 8.54 -2.81 10.11
CA ALA A 214 9.44 -3.69 10.84
C ALA A 214 10.88 -3.70 10.28
N VAL A 215 11.07 -3.55 8.97
CA VAL A 215 12.35 -3.77 8.30
C VAL A 215 13.04 -2.47 7.88
N CYS A 216 12.30 -1.50 7.32
CA CYS A 216 12.90 -0.35 6.67
C CYS A 216 13.41 0.70 7.66
N THR A 217 14.55 1.30 7.34
CA THR A 217 15.12 2.46 8.05
C THR A 217 14.82 3.78 7.34
N ASP A 218 14.49 3.70 6.08
CA ASP A 218 14.17 4.82 5.21
C ASP A 218 13.09 4.40 4.23
N LEU A 219 12.29 5.34 3.76
CA LEU A 219 11.30 5.13 2.71
C LEU A 219 11.58 6.08 1.54
N LEU A 220 11.35 5.61 0.32
CA LEU A 220 11.33 6.42 -0.89
C LEU A 220 9.94 6.34 -1.50
N ASP A 221 9.20 7.46 -1.40
CA ASP A 221 7.88 7.59 -2.01
C ASP A 221 8.05 8.02 -3.47
N LEU A 222 7.59 7.16 -4.39
CA LEU A 222 7.63 7.40 -5.84
C LEU A 222 6.31 7.98 -6.37
N ASP A 223 5.39 8.38 -5.49
CA ASP A 223 4.10 8.91 -5.91
C ASP A 223 4.30 10.25 -6.65
N PRO A 224 3.86 10.36 -7.93
CA PRO A 224 4.04 11.58 -8.72
C PRO A 224 3.11 12.72 -8.31
N ALA A 225 2.28 12.55 -7.28
CA ALA A 225 1.25 13.51 -6.91
C ALA A 225 1.80 14.82 -6.34
N VAL A 226 3.06 14.87 -5.88
CA VAL A 226 3.69 16.07 -5.29
C VAL A 226 5.18 16.09 -5.67
N ASP A 227 5.65 17.10 -6.36
CA ASP A 227 7.06 17.52 -6.60
C ASP A 227 8.16 16.43 -6.81
N GLY A 228 7.80 15.20 -7.26
CA GLY A 228 8.76 14.12 -7.53
C GLY A 228 9.02 13.17 -6.34
N PRO A 229 10.00 12.26 -6.48
CA PRO A 229 10.30 11.25 -5.47
C PRO A 229 10.78 11.88 -4.16
N VAL A 230 10.18 11.51 -3.04
CA VAL A 230 10.53 12.05 -1.70
C VAL A 230 11.11 10.94 -0.84
N ARG A 231 12.34 11.17 -0.31
CA ARG A 231 12.94 10.29 0.67
C ARG A 231 12.55 10.73 2.08
N PHE A 232 12.10 9.79 2.88
CA PHE A 232 11.80 9.93 4.30
C PHE A 232 12.73 9.03 5.12
N GLY A 233 13.39 9.58 6.13
CA GLY A 233 14.20 8.82 7.08
C GLY A 233 13.35 8.41 8.27
N GLY A 234 13.13 7.11 8.44
CA GLY A 234 12.30 6.56 9.50
C GLY A 234 11.47 5.36 9.07
N THR A 235 10.65 4.84 9.99
CA THR A 235 9.74 3.73 9.77
C THR A 235 8.48 4.14 9.02
N TYR A 236 7.67 3.14 8.59
CA TYR A 236 6.40 3.42 7.93
C TYR A 236 5.40 4.15 8.84
N SER A 237 5.38 3.80 10.13
CA SER A 237 4.54 4.49 11.14
C SER A 237 4.88 5.98 11.26
N GLU A 238 6.17 6.32 11.28
CA GLU A 238 6.65 7.70 11.34
C GLU A 238 6.33 8.48 10.06
N TYR A 239 6.53 7.85 8.89
CA TYR A 239 6.13 8.40 7.60
C TYR A 239 4.63 8.72 7.57
N LEU A 240 3.79 7.80 8.02
CA LEU A 240 2.34 7.99 8.06
C LEU A 240 1.95 9.15 8.99
N ALA A 241 2.59 9.24 10.17
CA ALA A 241 2.36 10.34 11.10
C ALA A 241 2.75 11.70 10.48
N GLN A 242 3.90 11.75 9.80
CA GLN A 242 4.36 12.95 9.09
C GLN A 242 3.38 13.34 7.96
N LYS A 243 2.95 12.39 7.14
CA LYS A 243 2.00 12.61 6.04
C LYS A 243 0.66 13.15 6.54
N ARG A 244 0.16 12.62 7.66
CA ARG A 244 -1.05 13.13 8.32
C ARG A 244 -0.87 14.55 8.85
N ALA A 245 0.28 14.86 9.44
CA ALA A 245 0.60 16.20 9.91
C ALA A 245 0.71 17.21 8.75
N ASP A 246 1.31 16.81 7.63
CA ASP A 246 1.42 17.63 6.42
C ASP A 246 0.06 17.90 5.81
N ARG A 247 -0.80 16.88 5.72
CA ARG A 247 -2.18 17.03 5.27
C ARG A 247 -2.97 18.00 6.17
N ALA A 248 -2.88 17.84 7.47
CA ALA A 248 -3.55 18.73 8.42
C ALA A 248 -3.04 20.18 8.32
N ARG A 249 -1.75 20.39 8.01
CA ARG A 249 -1.19 21.72 7.71
C ARG A 249 -1.75 22.28 6.40
N TRP A 250 -1.83 21.47 5.36
CA TRP A 250 -2.40 21.86 4.07
C TRP A 250 -3.88 22.25 4.20
N GLU A 251 -4.70 21.44 4.87
CA GLU A 251 -6.11 21.70 5.12
C GLU A 251 -6.34 23.02 5.89
N ARG A 252 -5.51 23.26 6.91
CA ARG A 252 -5.56 24.54 7.66
C ARG A 252 -5.22 25.74 6.78
N ARG A 253 -4.10 25.68 6.04
CA ARG A 253 -3.70 26.76 5.13
C ARG A 253 -4.75 27.04 4.07
N TYR A 254 -5.36 26.00 3.52
CA TYR A 254 -6.45 26.14 2.57
C TYR A 254 -7.67 26.81 3.20
N ALA A 255 -8.08 26.39 4.40
CA ALA A 255 -9.21 26.98 5.10
C ALA A 255 -8.98 28.46 5.44
N GLU A 256 -7.78 28.80 5.97
CA GLU A 256 -7.38 30.18 6.27
C GLU A 256 -7.40 31.06 5.02
N GLU A 257 -6.89 30.56 3.88
CA GLU A 257 -6.92 31.28 2.62
C GLU A 257 -8.34 31.48 2.08
N GLN A 258 -9.20 30.46 2.16
CA GLN A 258 -10.61 30.58 1.76
C GLN A 258 -11.36 31.60 2.64
N GLU A 259 -11.10 31.66 3.93
CA GLU A 259 -11.67 32.64 4.84
C GLU A 259 -11.18 34.06 4.49
N GLU A 260 -9.87 34.25 4.23
CA GLU A 260 -9.32 35.53 3.79
C GLU A 260 -9.92 35.99 2.45
N LEU A 261 -10.05 35.08 1.47
CA LEU A 261 -10.68 35.35 0.17
C LEU A 261 -12.15 35.78 0.33
N ALA A 262 -12.92 35.06 1.16
CA ALA A 262 -14.32 35.40 1.44
C ALA A 262 -14.45 36.76 2.13
N GLY A 263 -13.57 37.04 3.09
CA GLY A 263 -13.52 38.34 3.79
C GLY A 263 -13.19 39.51 2.85
N LEU A 264 -12.18 39.35 1.97
CA LEU A 264 -11.81 40.36 0.98
C LEU A 264 -12.93 40.60 -0.04
N ARG A 265 -13.55 39.53 -0.57
CA ARG A 265 -14.68 39.65 -1.51
C ARG A 265 -15.89 40.34 -0.87
N SER A 266 -16.22 39.97 0.38
CA SER A 266 -17.29 40.62 1.13
C SER A 266 -17.01 42.11 1.39
N SER A 267 -15.79 42.46 1.80
CA SER A 267 -15.40 43.84 2.06
C SER A 267 -15.44 44.70 0.80
N LEU A 268 -14.98 44.18 -0.35
CA LEU A 268 -15.06 44.86 -1.66
C LEU A 268 -16.51 45.02 -2.10
N GLY A 269 -17.37 44.03 -1.93
CA GLY A 269 -18.80 44.09 -2.24
C GLY A 269 -19.54 45.15 -1.40
N LEU A 270 -19.26 45.25 -0.11
CA LEU A 270 -19.84 46.24 0.80
C LEU A 270 -19.38 47.66 0.45
N ILE A 271 -18.13 47.85 0.02
CA ILE A 271 -17.61 49.16 -0.38
C ILE A 271 -18.22 49.58 -1.74
N ALA A 272 -18.34 48.66 -2.70
CA ALA A 272 -19.00 48.91 -3.99
C ALA A 272 -20.47 49.32 -3.82
N GLY A 273 -21.20 48.71 -2.90
CA GLY A 273 -22.58 49.06 -2.57
C GLY A 273 -22.76 50.43 -1.86
N ARG A 274 -21.69 50.92 -1.19
CA ARG A 274 -21.72 52.25 -0.53
C ARG A 274 -21.30 53.41 -1.40
N VAL A 275 -20.69 53.14 -2.57
CA VAL A 275 -20.40 54.15 -3.60
C VAL A 275 -21.62 54.23 -4.55
N ALA A 276 -22.81 54.47 -4.01
CA ALA A 276 -23.97 54.84 -4.84
C ALA A 276 -23.87 56.32 -5.23
N PRO A 277 -24.02 56.68 -6.49
CA PRO A 277 -23.96 58.06 -6.92
C PRO A 277 -25.19 58.84 -6.54
N ASN A 278 -24.97 60.11 -6.16
CA ASN A 278 -25.96 61.18 -6.08
C ASN A 278 -26.91 61.18 -4.85
N ARG A 279 -26.41 61.76 -3.75
CA ARG A 279 -27.27 62.60 -2.93
C ARG A 279 -27.09 64.06 -3.39
N ALA A 280 -28.17 64.70 -3.79
CA ALA A 280 -28.21 66.13 -4.17
C ALA A 280 -27.68 66.97 -3.00
N MET A 281 -26.73 67.89 -3.29
CA MET A 281 -26.19 68.88 -2.38
C MET A 281 -27.29 69.77 -1.85
N ARG A 282 -27.47 69.88 -0.51
CA ARG A 282 -28.06 71.02 0.15
C ARG A 282 -26.97 72.03 0.50
N ASP A 283 -27.20 73.27 0.15
CA ASP A 283 -26.31 74.40 0.14
C ASP A 283 -25.80 74.80 1.54
N SER A 284 -24.53 75.32 1.57
CA SER A 284 -23.81 76.11 2.55
C SER A 284 -22.87 75.36 3.49
N ASP A 285 -21.70 75.04 2.96
CA ASP A 285 -20.34 75.16 3.57
C ASP A 285 -19.28 74.54 2.65
N LYS A 286 -18.82 75.27 1.65
CA LYS A 286 -18.06 74.71 0.54
C LYS A 286 -16.59 74.45 0.83
N MET A 287 -15.98 74.97 1.89
CA MET A 287 -14.51 74.83 2.09
C MET A 287 -14.10 73.76 3.12
N GLY A 288 -14.83 73.57 4.17
CA GLY A 288 -14.50 72.58 5.19
C GLY A 288 -14.88 71.14 4.86
N TYR A 289 -15.95 70.97 4.09
CA TYR A 289 -16.47 69.66 3.69
C TYR A 289 -15.65 69.00 2.58
N GLY A 290 -15.09 69.77 1.65
CA GLY A 290 -14.33 69.25 0.53
C GLY A 290 -13.01 68.57 0.92
N VAL A 291 -12.30 69.10 1.91
CA VAL A 291 -11.02 68.57 2.38
C VAL A 291 -11.19 67.29 3.22
N ARG A 292 -12.25 67.22 4.05
CA ARG A 292 -12.58 65.99 4.80
C ARG A 292 -13.15 64.90 3.92
N ALA A 293 -14.03 65.25 2.96
CA ALA A 293 -14.57 64.30 1.98
C ALA A 293 -13.44 63.70 1.11
N ASN A 294 -12.52 64.53 0.57
CA ASN A 294 -11.40 64.06 -0.21
C ASN A 294 -10.43 63.15 0.57
N ARG A 295 -10.19 63.42 1.89
CA ARG A 295 -9.38 62.55 2.73
C ARG A 295 -10.05 61.18 2.95
N VAL A 296 -11.36 61.17 3.24
CA VAL A 296 -12.12 59.90 3.42
C VAL A 296 -12.18 59.15 2.09
N GLN A 297 -12.44 59.84 0.96
CA GLN A 297 -12.45 59.23 -0.36
C GLN A 297 -11.09 58.62 -0.77
N SER A 298 -9.99 59.33 -0.45
CA SER A 298 -8.63 58.83 -0.72
C SER A 298 -8.24 57.61 0.15
N GLN A 299 -8.68 57.60 1.40
CA GLN A 299 -8.49 56.47 2.33
C GLN A 299 -9.29 55.22 1.85
N ILE A 300 -10.54 55.41 1.43
CA ILE A 300 -11.39 54.32 0.89
C ILE A 300 -10.76 53.79 -0.38
N SER A 301 -10.37 54.65 -1.32
CA SER A 301 -9.73 54.25 -2.59
C SER A 301 -8.39 53.50 -2.35
N ARG A 302 -7.63 53.88 -1.33
CA ARG A 302 -6.40 53.15 -0.95
C ARG A 302 -6.69 51.77 -0.36
N ARG A 303 -7.71 51.67 0.51
CA ARG A 303 -8.17 50.39 1.06
C ARG A 303 -8.70 49.44 -0.03
N VAL A 304 -9.51 49.94 -0.96
CA VAL A 304 -10.01 49.16 -2.10
C VAL A 304 -8.84 48.65 -2.95
N ARG A 305 -7.89 49.51 -3.33
CA ARG A 305 -6.74 49.09 -4.14
C ARG A 305 -5.88 48.06 -3.43
N ASN A 306 -5.66 48.21 -2.12
CA ASN A 306 -4.89 47.23 -1.34
C ASN A 306 -5.63 45.87 -1.23
N ALA A 307 -6.94 45.90 -0.99
CA ALA A 307 -7.77 44.69 -0.93
C ALA A 307 -7.85 43.99 -2.30
N SER A 308 -7.98 44.76 -3.41
CA SER A 308 -7.97 44.18 -4.77
C SER A 308 -6.63 43.54 -5.11
N ARG A 309 -5.50 44.22 -4.81
CA ARG A 309 -4.17 43.63 -5.03
C ARG A 309 -3.97 42.35 -4.22
N ARG A 310 -4.39 42.37 -2.94
CA ARG A 310 -4.27 41.19 -2.09
C ARG A 310 -5.14 40.03 -2.61
N LEU A 311 -6.35 40.33 -3.10
CA LEU A 311 -7.23 39.35 -3.72
C LEU A 311 -6.59 38.74 -4.99
N GLU A 312 -6.04 39.59 -5.88
CA GLU A 312 -5.35 39.14 -7.08
C GLU A 312 -4.13 38.28 -6.77
N ASP A 313 -3.35 38.64 -5.73
CA ASP A 313 -2.18 37.88 -5.29
C ASP A 313 -2.59 36.51 -4.73
N LEU A 314 -3.63 36.44 -3.90
CA LEU A 314 -4.16 35.18 -3.38
C LEU A 314 -4.74 34.30 -4.49
N GLU A 315 -5.50 34.88 -5.45
CA GLU A 315 -6.05 34.11 -6.57
C GLU A 315 -4.96 33.59 -7.51
N ARG A 316 -3.87 34.32 -7.67
CA ARG A 316 -2.71 33.90 -8.49
C ARG A 316 -1.90 32.78 -7.87
N HIS A 317 -1.79 32.75 -6.53
CA HIS A 317 -1.00 31.78 -5.77
C HIS A 317 -1.91 30.87 -4.92
N ALA A 318 -3.15 30.67 -5.38
CA ALA A 318 -4.17 29.92 -4.63
C ALA A 318 -3.68 28.53 -4.23
N VAL A 319 -3.80 28.21 -2.94
CA VAL A 319 -3.54 26.87 -2.42
C VAL A 319 -4.54 25.90 -3.05
N PRO A 320 -4.10 24.84 -3.74
CA PRO A 320 -5.02 23.88 -4.29
C PRO A 320 -5.87 23.22 -3.20
N ALA A 321 -7.12 22.92 -3.50
CA ALA A 321 -8.00 22.24 -2.56
C ALA A 321 -7.43 20.86 -2.20
N PRO A 322 -7.36 20.50 -0.91
CA PRO A 322 -6.96 19.15 -0.50
C PRO A 322 -7.94 18.12 -1.05
N PRO A 323 -7.47 16.91 -1.43
CA PRO A 323 -8.34 15.83 -1.87
C PRO A 323 -9.35 15.50 -0.78
N ARG A 324 -10.59 15.22 -1.16
CA ARG A 324 -11.61 14.81 -0.19
C ARG A 324 -11.26 13.43 0.38
N PRO A 325 -11.31 13.24 1.72
CA PRO A 325 -11.10 11.92 2.31
C PRO A 325 -12.19 10.96 1.88
N LEU A 326 -11.86 9.67 1.77
CA LEU A 326 -12.86 8.63 1.58
C LEU A 326 -13.83 8.63 2.76
N SER A 327 -15.11 8.42 2.50
CA SER A 327 -16.15 8.34 3.53
C SER A 327 -17.25 7.36 3.09
N PHE A 328 -17.59 6.44 3.97
CA PHE A 328 -18.70 5.50 3.79
C PHE A 328 -19.87 5.92 4.69
N ALA A 329 -20.47 7.05 4.42
CA ALA A 329 -21.64 7.54 5.14
C ALA A 329 -22.89 6.79 4.67
N ALA A 330 -23.17 5.63 5.28
CA ALA A 330 -24.38 4.86 4.98
C ALA A 330 -25.65 5.62 5.43
N PRO A 331 -26.82 5.35 4.79
CA PRO A 331 -28.09 5.87 5.28
C PRO A 331 -28.36 5.39 6.72
N LEU A 332 -28.86 6.30 7.56
CA LEU A 332 -29.23 5.96 8.93
C LEU A 332 -30.33 4.88 8.92
N THR A 333 -30.06 3.75 9.54
CA THR A 333 -31.05 2.76 9.94
C THR A 333 -31.28 2.86 11.45
N SER A 334 -32.30 2.17 11.98
CA SER A 334 -32.47 2.12 13.44
C SER A 334 -31.25 1.43 14.06
N ALA A 335 -30.54 2.13 14.94
CA ALA A 335 -29.33 1.64 15.58
C ALA A 335 -29.56 0.26 16.24
N GLY A 336 -28.68 -0.71 15.94
CA GLY A 336 -28.73 -2.05 16.48
C GLY A 336 -29.73 -3.00 15.79
N ALA A 337 -30.36 -2.61 14.66
CA ALA A 337 -31.20 -3.50 13.87
C ALA A 337 -30.38 -4.67 13.32
N GLU A 338 -30.92 -5.89 13.43
CA GLU A 338 -30.32 -7.08 12.82
C GLU A 338 -30.44 -6.98 11.30
N LEU A 339 -29.32 -6.96 10.60
CA LEU A 339 -29.25 -6.88 9.15
C LEU A 339 -29.22 -8.26 8.51
N VAL A 340 -28.36 -9.15 9.02
CA VAL A 340 -28.21 -10.53 8.55
C VAL A 340 -27.93 -11.43 9.74
N SER A 341 -28.57 -12.59 9.76
CA SER A 341 -28.39 -13.64 10.76
C SER A 341 -28.10 -14.97 10.07
N LEU A 342 -27.06 -15.65 10.51
CA LEU A 342 -26.68 -17.00 10.08
C LEU A 342 -26.91 -17.99 11.22
N ARG A 343 -27.51 -19.13 10.92
CA ARG A 343 -27.70 -20.22 11.89
C ARG A 343 -27.41 -21.56 11.21
N ARG A 344 -26.41 -22.27 11.73
CA ARG A 344 -25.98 -23.58 11.23
C ARG A 344 -25.74 -23.59 9.72
N VAL A 345 -25.06 -22.55 9.24
CA VAL A 345 -24.72 -22.44 7.82
C VAL A 345 -23.53 -23.34 7.52
N HIS A 346 -23.67 -24.22 6.55
CA HIS A 346 -22.63 -25.14 6.11
C HIS A 346 -22.50 -25.11 4.58
N VAL A 347 -21.32 -24.77 4.09
CA VAL A 347 -20.93 -24.90 2.68
C VAL A 347 -19.88 -26.00 2.60
N PRO A 348 -20.21 -27.19 2.03
CA PRO A 348 -19.29 -28.33 2.03
C PRO A 348 -17.91 -28.02 1.48
N GLY A 349 -16.87 -28.41 2.24
CA GLY A 349 -15.46 -28.19 1.87
C GLY A 349 -15.01 -26.73 1.88
N ARG A 350 -15.84 -25.77 2.31
CA ARG A 350 -15.52 -24.35 2.29
C ARG A 350 -15.65 -23.66 3.64
N VAL A 351 -16.84 -23.62 4.22
CA VAL A 351 -17.07 -22.89 5.48
C VAL A 351 -18.21 -23.50 6.29
N ALA A 352 -18.05 -23.52 7.62
CA ALA A 352 -19.11 -23.84 8.56
C ALA A 352 -19.20 -22.72 9.60
N VAL A 353 -20.42 -22.23 9.86
CA VAL A 353 -20.72 -21.19 10.85
C VAL A 353 -21.94 -21.58 11.64
N ASP A 354 -21.79 -21.77 12.95
CA ASP A 354 -22.91 -22.18 13.83
C ASP A 354 -23.91 -21.04 14.05
N ALA A 355 -23.38 -19.85 14.35
CA ALA A 355 -24.17 -18.66 14.54
C ALA A 355 -23.35 -17.40 14.25
N LEU A 356 -23.95 -16.45 13.54
CA LEU A 356 -23.39 -15.13 13.32
C LEU A 356 -24.54 -14.15 13.11
N ASP A 357 -24.55 -13.10 13.90
CA ASP A 357 -25.48 -11.97 13.73
C ASP A 357 -24.68 -10.74 13.33
N VAL A 358 -25.14 -10.06 12.30
CA VAL A 358 -24.58 -8.79 11.84
C VAL A 358 -25.64 -7.72 12.05
N ARG A 359 -25.34 -6.75 12.90
CA ARG A 359 -26.22 -5.64 13.27
C ARG A 359 -25.72 -4.32 12.73
N ASP A 360 -26.62 -3.36 12.61
CA ASP A 360 -26.24 -2.00 12.24
C ASP A 360 -25.21 -1.42 13.24
N GLY A 361 -24.14 -0.83 12.71
CA GLY A 361 -23.00 -0.36 13.49
C GLY A 361 -21.90 -1.38 13.75
N ASP A 362 -22.11 -2.67 13.43
CA ASP A 362 -21.08 -3.69 13.65
C ASP A 362 -19.84 -3.48 12.75
N ARG A 363 -18.68 -3.77 13.34
CA ARG A 363 -17.37 -3.78 12.68
C ARG A 363 -16.75 -5.15 12.91
N LEU A 364 -16.86 -6.04 11.93
CA LEU A 364 -16.44 -7.44 12.03
C LEU A 364 -15.23 -7.70 11.14
N LEU A 365 -14.17 -8.28 11.72
CA LEU A 365 -13.01 -8.75 10.98
C LEU A 365 -13.01 -10.27 10.90
N VAL A 366 -13.11 -10.80 9.69
CA VAL A 366 -13.05 -12.24 9.41
C VAL A 366 -11.60 -12.63 9.16
N THR A 367 -11.04 -13.47 10.03
CA THR A 367 -9.68 -13.99 9.94
C THR A 367 -9.68 -15.49 9.71
N GLY A 368 -8.54 -16.03 9.29
CA GLY A 368 -8.35 -17.46 9.05
C GLY A 368 -7.34 -17.72 7.93
N PRO A 369 -6.78 -18.94 7.83
CA PRO A 369 -5.81 -19.31 6.83
C PRO A 369 -6.36 -19.18 5.39
N ASN A 370 -5.47 -19.22 4.41
CA ASN A 370 -5.87 -19.23 3.01
C ASN A 370 -6.71 -20.49 2.72
N GLY A 371 -7.83 -20.32 2.02
CA GLY A 371 -8.77 -21.40 1.75
C GLY A 371 -9.74 -21.73 2.90
N ALA A 372 -9.69 -21.03 4.05
CA ALA A 372 -10.60 -21.24 5.17
C ALA A 372 -12.08 -20.87 4.91
N GLY A 373 -12.39 -20.29 3.75
CA GLY A 373 -13.75 -19.94 3.37
C GLY A 373 -14.18 -18.51 3.69
N LYS A 374 -13.24 -17.59 3.96
CA LYS A 374 -13.51 -16.17 4.22
C LYS A 374 -14.37 -15.54 3.12
N SER A 375 -13.92 -15.63 1.87
CA SER A 375 -14.66 -15.13 0.70
C SER A 375 -16.02 -15.80 0.53
N THR A 376 -16.11 -17.11 0.83
CA THR A 376 -17.37 -17.85 0.80
C THR A 376 -18.37 -17.31 1.83
N LEU A 377 -17.90 -17.01 3.05
CA LEU A 377 -18.73 -16.39 4.08
C LEU A 377 -19.26 -15.02 3.62
N LEU A 378 -18.42 -14.19 3.03
CA LEU A 378 -18.85 -12.88 2.49
C LEU A 378 -19.88 -13.04 1.36
N LEU A 379 -19.73 -14.05 0.46
CA LEU A 379 -20.71 -14.35 -0.59
C LEU A 379 -22.06 -14.81 -0.01
N VAL A 380 -22.04 -15.58 1.07
CA VAL A 380 -23.25 -15.98 1.81
C VAL A 380 -23.94 -14.76 2.42
N LEU A 381 -23.19 -13.90 3.13
CA LEU A 381 -23.71 -12.65 3.69
C LEU A 381 -24.26 -11.71 2.61
N ALA A 382 -23.60 -11.66 1.44
CA ALA A 382 -24.04 -10.85 0.29
C ALA A 382 -25.29 -11.40 -0.42
N GLY A 383 -25.67 -12.66 -0.17
CA GLY A 383 -26.73 -13.34 -0.89
C GLY A 383 -26.40 -13.73 -2.31
N ARG A 384 -25.13 -13.81 -2.59
CA ARG A 384 -24.62 -14.32 -3.87
C ARG A 384 -24.55 -15.85 -3.88
N LEU A 385 -24.56 -16.46 -2.71
CA LEU A 385 -24.63 -17.89 -2.50
C LEU A 385 -25.85 -18.17 -1.60
N ASP A 386 -26.83 -18.87 -2.15
CA ASP A 386 -28.05 -19.25 -1.41
C ASP A 386 -27.76 -20.51 -0.60
N VAL A 387 -27.89 -20.39 0.72
CA VAL A 387 -27.61 -21.49 1.67
C VAL A 387 -28.65 -21.47 2.76
N PRO A 388 -29.16 -22.65 3.18
CA PRO A 388 -30.10 -22.75 4.31
C PRO A 388 -29.52 -22.13 5.59
N GLY A 389 -30.39 -21.52 6.40
CA GLY A 389 -29.99 -20.91 7.67
C GLY A 389 -29.59 -19.43 7.60
N VAL A 390 -29.73 -18.78 6.45
CA VAL A 390 -29.49 -17.36 6.27
C VAL A 390 -30.80 -16.58 6.32
N ARG A 391 -30.87 -15.57 7.20
CA ARG A 391 -31.99 -14.62 7.26
C ARG A 391 -31.43 -13.20 7.01
N ARG A 392 -32.08 -12.44 6.14
CA ARG A 392 -31.79 -11.02 5.89
C ARG A 392 -33.04 -10.20 6.18
N ALA A 393 -32.84 -9.05 6.80
CA ALA A 393 -33.92 -8.10 7.00
C ALA A 393 -34.38 -7.55 5.63
N ALA A 394 -35.69 -7.34 5.51
CA ALA A 394 -36.26 -6.81 4.27
C ALA A 394 -35.74 -5.39 3.99
N GLY A 395 -35.34 -5.13 2.73
CA GLY A 395 -34.91 -3.81 2.29
C GLY A 395 -33.45 -3.44 2.64
N VAL A 396 -32.67 -4.36 3.23
CA VAL A 396 -31.24 -4.11 3.52
C VAL A 396 -30.44 -4.02 2.22
N SER A 397 -29.78 -2.88 2.00
CA SER A 397 -28.83 -2.71 0.91
C SER A 397 -27.48 -3.33 1.29
N VAL A 398 -26.98 -4.23 0.42
CA VAL A 398 -25.70 -4.92 0.63
C VAL A 398 -24.75 -4.56 -0.49
N GLY A 399 -23.55 -4.11 -0.16
CA GLY A 399 -22.44 -3.86 -1.08
C GLY A 399 -21.31 -4.86 -0.84
N LEU A 400 -20.79 -5.44 -1.91
CA LEU A 400 -19.67 -6.38 -1.85
C LEU A 400 -18.54 -5.92 -2.74
N LEU A 401 -17.37 -5.68 -2.14
CA LEU A 401 -16.09 -5.61 -2.85
C LEU A 401 -15.44 -6.99 -2.78
N GLY A 402 -15.61 -7.78 -3.83
CA GLY A 402 -15.01 -9.12 -3.90
C GLY A 402 -13.53 -9.10 -4.25
N GLN A 403 -12.88 -10.25 -4.11
CA GLN A 403 -11.47 -10.43 -4.50
C GLN A 403 -11.28 -10.18 -6.00
N ASP A 404 -12.15 -10.76 -6.82
CA ASP A 404 -12.20 -10.52 -8.26
C ASP A 404 -13.28 -9.47 -8.57
N THR A 405 -12.86 -8.39 -9.18
CA THR A 405 -13.77 -7.33 -9.61
C THR A 405 -14.04 -7.46 -11.10
N SER A 406 -15.28 -7.75 -11.46
CA SER A 406 -15.71 -7.79 -12.86
C SER A 406 -16.88 -6.86 -13.10
N PHE A 407 -16.93 -6.26 -14.28
CA PHE A 407 -18.01 -5.37 -14.70
C PHE A 407 -18.79 -5.99 -15.87
N ALA A 408 -20.11 -5.97 -15.77
CA ALA A 408 -21.00 -6.54 -16.80
C ALA A 408 -20.81 -5.93 -18.20
N HIS A 409 -20.32 -4.70 -18.27
CA HIS A 409 -20.14 -3.97 -19.51
C HIS A 409 -18.69 -3.45 -19.65
N PRO A 410 -17.71 -4.32 -19.96
CA PRO A 410 -16.28 -3.95 -19.95
C PRO A 410 -15.91 -2.93 -21.06
N ARG A 411 -16.78 -2.72 -22.04
CA ARG A 411 -16.59 -1.71 -23.11
C ARG A 411 -16.98 -0.30 -22.69
N LEU A 412 -17.76 -0.13 -21.62
CA LEU A 412 -18.10 1.19 -21.10
C LEU A 412 -16.89 1.85 -20.44
N THR A 413 -16.85 3.17 -20.46
CA THR A 413 -15.85 3.93 -19.69
C THR A 413 -16.21 3.94 -18.19
N PRO A 414 -15.26 4.22 -17.27
CA PRO A 414 -15.55 4.41 -15.86
C PRO A 414 -16.67 5.40 -15.58
N ARG A 415 -16.69 6.55 -16.28
CA ARG A 415 -17.79 7.54 -16.17
C ARG A 415 -19.14 6.97 -16.57
N ALA A 416 -19.19 6.26 -17.69
CA ALA A 416 -20.45 5.65 -18.17
C ALA A 416 -20.92 4.54 -17.23
N THR A 417 -20.00 3.73 -16.71
CA THR A 417 -20.29 2.67 -15.73
C THR A 417 -20.83 3.28 -14.43
N TYR A 418 -20.16 4.31 -13.92
CA TYR A 418 -20.55 5.04 -12.72
C TYR A 418 -21.91 5.71 -12.88
N GLY A 419 -22.13 6.42 -13.99
CA GLY A 419 -23.41 7.08 -14.27
C GLY A 419 -24.57 6.10 -14.43
N ARG A 420 -24.31 4.94 -15.06
CA ARG A 420 -25.33 3.89 -15.20
C ARG A 420 -25.72 3.26 -13.85
N ALA A 421 -24.77 3.10 -12.95
CA ALA A 421 -25.01 2.48 -11.66
C ALA A 421 -25.72 3.41 -10.67
N LEU A 422 -25.42 4.71 -10.70
CA LEU A 422 -25.86 5.68 -9.69
C LEU A 422 -27.00 6.61 -10.15
N GLY A 423 -27.16 6.79 -11.47
CA GLY A 423 -28.09 7.77 -12.02
C GLY A 423 -27.54 9.21 -12.01
N ALA A 424 -28.18 10.10 -12.79
CA ALA A 424 -27.67 11.45 -13.04
C ALA A 424 -27.64 12.34 -11.78
N GLU A 425 -28.64 12.20 -10.91
CA GLU A 425 -28.75 13.00 -9.67
C GLU A 425 -27.58 12.70 -8.73
N ARG A 426 -27.33 11.42 -8.46
CA ARG A 426 -26.24 11.01 -7.55
C ARG A 426 -24.86 11.30 -8.10
N VAL A 427 -24.69 11.21 -9.42
CA VAL A 427 -23.44 11.62 -10.10
C VAL A 427 -23.19 13.11 -9.97
N ALA A 428 -24.25 13.95 -10.00
CA ALA A 428 -24.10 15.40 -9.80
C ALA A 428 -23.71 15.74 -8.35
N GLU A 429 -24.23 14.99 -7.37
CA GLU A 429 -23.88 15.16 -5.94
C GLU A 429 -22.45 14.67 -5.63
N VAL A 430 -22.08 13.53 -6.19
CA VAL A 430 -20.77 12.87 -5.96
C VAL A 430 -20.15 12.54 -7.32
N PRO A 431 -19.49 13.50 -7.98
CA PRO A 431 -18.77 13.23 -9.23
C PRO A 431 -17.63 12.24 -9.02
N LEU A 432 -17.44 11.31 -9.97
CA LEU A 432 -16.38 10.28 -9.90
C LEU A 432 -14.99 10.89 -9.70
N GLU A 433 -14.72 12.01 -10.35
CA GLU A 433 -13.47 12.75 -10.28
C GLU A 433 -13.18 13.30 -8.87
N SER A 434 -14.22 13.65 -8.13
CA SER A 434 -14.08 14.21 -6.77
C SER A 434 -13.61 13.20 -5.74
N LEU A 435 -13.72 11.90 -6.04
CA LEU A 435 -13.28 10.82 -5.16
C LEU A 435 -11.77 10.56 -5.22
N GLY A 436 -11.07 11.05 -6.26
CA GLY A 436 -9.63 10.87 -6.40
C GLY A 436 -9.15 9.42 -6.61
N LEU A 437 -10.08 8.46 -6.76
CA LEU A 437 -9.77 7.03 -6.85
C LEU A 437 -9.24 6.60 -8.22
N LEU A 438 -9.56 7.34 -9.28
CA LEU A 438 -9.11 7.09 -10.64
C LEU A 438 -8.48 8.33 -11.23
N HIS A 439 -7.37 8.14 -11.92
CA HIS A 439 -6.70 9.22 -12.60
C HIS A 439 -7.51 9.68 -13.81
N ARG A 440 -7.55 10.99 -14.08
CA ARG A 440 -8.34 11.57 -15.19
C ARG A 440 -8.08 10.94 -16.56
N TRP A 441 -6.86 10.44 -16.81
CA TRP A 441 -6.51 9.77 -18.07
C TRP A 441 -7.18 8.39 -18.22
N ASP A 442 -7.59 7.77 -17.12
CA ASP A 442 -8.19 6.44 -17.12
C ASP A 442 -9.72 6.52 -17.28
N LEU A 443 -10.31 7.70 -17.00
CA LEU A 443 -11.76 7.91 -17.08
C LEU A 443 -12.34 7.79 -18.49
N GLY A 444 -11.51 7.91 -19.52
CA GLY A 444 -11.90 7.76 -20.92
C GLY A 444 -11.64 6.38 -21.52
N LYS A 445 -10.92 5.48 -20.81
CA LYS A 445 -10.60 4.13 -21.28
C LYS A 445 -11.77 3.19 -21.05
N PRO A 446 -11.96 2.14 -21.86
CA PRO A 446 -12.89 1.06 -21.52
C PRO A 446 -12.51 0.39 -20.17
N VAL A 447 -13.50 0.06 -19.35
CA VAL A 447 -13.26 -0.59 -18.04
C VAL A 447 -12.47 -1.89 -18.19
N GLY A 448 -12.71 -2.65 -19.26
CA GLY A 448 -11.93 -3.88 -19.54
C GLY A 448 -10.46 -3.65 -19.91
N ALA A 449 -10.07 -2.41 -20.26
CA ALA A 449 -8.67 -2.05 -20.51
C ALA A 449 -7.96 -1.47 -19.27
N LEU A 450 -8.68 -1.30 -18.18
CA LEU A 450 -8.12 -0.90 -16.89
C LEU A 450 -7.36 -2.07 -16.24
N SER A 451 -6.32 -1.76 -15.48
CA SER A 451 -5.66 -2.76 -14.63
C SER A 451 -6.63 -3.26 -13.55
N VAL A 452 -6.33 -4.44 -12.98
CA VAL A 452 -7.13 -5.02 -11.88
C VAL A 452 -7.28 -4.02 -10.72
N GLY A 453 -6.20 -3.34 -10.34
CA GLY A 453 -6.24 -2.32 -9.30
C GLY A 453 -7.13 -1.12 -9.65
N GLN A 454 -7.11 -0.66 -10.91
CA GLN A 454 -7.98 0.43 -11.37
C GLN A 454 -9.45 0.02 -11.41
N GLN A 455 -9.76 -1.21 -11.84
CA GLN A 455 -11.11 -1.76 -11.78
C GLN A 455 -11.61 -1.84 -10.33
N ARG A 456 -10.73 -2.25 -9.40
CA ARG A 456 -11.05 -2.33 -7.99
C ARG A 456 -11.33 -0.94 -7.38
N ARG A 457 -10.55 0.07 -7.76
CA ARG A 457 -10.80 1.47 -7.36
C ARG A 457 -12.13 2.00 -7.91
N LEU A 458 -12.52 1.62 -9.13
CA LEU A 458 -13.83 1.96 -9.68
C LEU A 458 -14.97 1.30 -8.87
N ALA A 459 -14.82 0.03 -8.49
CA ALA A 459 -15.80 -0.65 -7.63
C ALA A 459 -15.91 0.01 -6.25
N LEU A 460 -14.76 0.40 -5.68
CA LEU A 460 -14.71 1.14 -4.42
C LEU A 460 -15.42 2.50 -4.56
N ALA A 461 -15.20 3.21 -5.68
CA ALA A 461 -15.86 4.49 -5.97
C ALA A 461 -17.40 4.35 -5.99
N LEU A 462 -17.91 3.29 -6.56
CA LEU A 462 -19.35 3.00 -6.55
C LEU A 462 -19.90 2.78 -5.14
N LEU A 463 -19.17 2.05 -4.29
CA LEU A 463 -19.55 1.80 -2.91
C LEU A 463 -19.47 3.06 -2.02
N VAL A 464 -18.49 3.92 -2.26
CA VAL A 464 -18.37 5.23 -1.58
C VAL A 464 -19.50 6.16 -1.99
N ALA A 465 -19.84 6.19 -3.27
CA ALA A 465 -20.88 7.08 -3.79
C ALA A 465 -22.30 6.66 -3.38
N ALA A 466 -22.55 5.37 -3.21
CA ALA A 466 -23.82 4.83 -2.72
C ALA A 466 -23.54 3.82 -1.59
N PRO A 467 -23.24 4.32 -0.37
CA PRO A 467 -22.86 3.46 0.74
C PRO A 467 -24.01 2.52 1.11
N PRO A 468 -23.76 1.20 1.17
CA PRO A 468 -24.75 0.22 1.58
C PRO A 468 -24.91 0.18 3.09
N GLN A 469 -26.03 -0.34 3.58
CA GLN A 469 -26.24 -0.61 5.02
C GLN A 469 -25.34 -1.72 5.55
N LEU A 470 -25.03 -2.71 4.70
CA LEU A 470 -24.05 -3.78 4.98
C LEU A 470 -22.95 -3.73 3.92
N LEU A 471 -21.76 -3.32 4.31
CA LEU A 471 -20.58 -3.30 3.47
C LEU A 471 -19.73 -4.53 3.73
N LEU A 472 -19.49 -5.31 2.69
CA LEU A 472 -18.67 -6.53 2.71
C LEU A 472 -17.40 -6.30 1.89
N LEU A 473 -16.24 -6.49 2.50
CA LEU A 473 -14.95 -6.24 1.87
C LEU A 473 -14.09 -7.50 1.93
N ASP A 474 -13.72 -8.02 0.76
CA ASP A 474 -12.84 -9.18 0.63
C ASP A 474 -11.45 -8.73 0.20
N GLU A 475 -10.49 -8.82 1.13
CA GLU A 475 -9.11 -8.40 0.95
C GLU A 475 -8.99 -7.00 0.31
N PRO A 476 -9.61 -5.97 0.89
CA PRO A 476 -9.75 -4.67 0.23
C PRO A 476 -8.42 -3.94 0.02
N THR A 477 -7.39 -4.27 0.80
CA THR A 477 -6.04 -3.68 0.70
C THR A 477 -5.22 -4.23 -0.46
N ASN A 478 -5.58 -5.40 -1.01
CA ASN A 478 -4.87 -5.99 -2.14
C ASN A 478 -4.94 -5.09 -3.38
N HIS A 479 -3.80 -4.86 -4.02
CA HIS A 479 -3.65 -4.01 -5.22
C HIS A 479 -3.91 -2.52 -5.00
N LEU A 480 -4.11 -2.06 -3.76
CA LEU A 480 -4.15 -0.64 -3.43
C LEU A 480 -2.75 -0.15 -3.00
N SER A 481 -2.50 1.14 -3.16
CA SER A 481 -1.29 1.74 -2.58
C SER A 481 -1.40 1.82 -1.06
N PRO A 482 -0.27 1.79 -0.32
CA PRO A 482 -0.30 1.94 1.12
C PRO A 482 -1.08 3.18 1.59
N ALA A 483 -0.94 4.31 0.90
CA ALA A 483 -1.68 5.54 1.21
C ALA A 483 -3.20 5.37 1.07
N LEU A 484 -3.65 4.69 0.01
CA LEU A 484 -5.08 4.43 -0.18
C LEU A 484 -5.62 3.39 0.81
N CYS A 485 -4.78 2.43 1.23
CA CYS A 485 -5.13 1.51 2.32
C CYS A 485 -5.38 2.26 3.63
N ASP A 486 -4.51 3.23 3.97
CA ASP A 486 -4.67 4.04 5.18
C ASP A 486 -5.94 4.92 5.13
N GLU A 487 -6.22 5.54 3.96
CA GLU A 487 -7.46 6.30 3.76
C GLU A 487 -8.71 5.41 3.86
N LEU A 488 -8.63 4.20 3.31
CA LEU A 488 -9.71 3.22 3.42
C LEU A 488 -9.93 2.83 4.89
N GLU A 489 -8.88 2.53 5.64
CA GLU A 489 -8.98 2.21 7.07
C GLU A 489 -9.61 3.35 7.87
N ASP A 490 -9.18 4.57 7.64
CA ASP A 490 -9.76 5.75 8.29
C ASP A 490 -11.26 5.91 7.96
N ALA A 491 -11.66 5.57 6.71
CA ALA A 491 -13.05 5.60 6.27
C ALA A 491 -13.91 4.45 6.85
N LEU A 492 -13.31 3.33 7.24
CA LEU A 492 -13.98 2.18 7.87
C LEU A 492 -14.24 2.37 9.37
N GLY A 493 -13.96 3.54 9.91
CA GLY A 493 -14.14 3.91 11.31
C GLY A 493 -15.58 3.83 11.81
N PRO A 494 -15.88 4.35 13.01
CA PRO A 494 -17.21 4.34 13.58
C PRO A 494 -18.18 5.15 12.73
N GLY A 495 -19.39 4.62 12.51
CA GLY A 495 -20.43 5.26 11.72
C GLY A 495 -21.65 4.35 11.55
N PRO A 496 -22.73 4.82 10.93
CA PRO A 496 -23.89 4.00 10.63
C PRO A 496 -23.54 2.92 9.59
N GLY A 497 -24.35 1.88 9.54
CA GLY A 497 -24.15 0.71 8.70
C GLY A 497 -23.18 -0.30 9.32
N ALA A 498 -23.25 -1.55 8.87
CA ALA A 498 -22.34 -2.61 9.29
C ALA A 498 -21.23 -2.82 8.26
N ILE A 499 -20.04 -3.17 8.75
CA ILE A 499 -18.88 -3.51 7.92
C ILE A 499 -18.38 -4.89 8.33
N VAL A 500 -18.30 -5.80 7.36
CA VAL A 500 -17.65 -7.10 7.52
C VAL A 500 -16.47 -7.17 6.56
N LEU A 501 -15.31 -7.29 7.13
CA LEU A 501 -14.03 -7.27 6.42
C LEU A 501 -13.34 -8.61 6.53
N ALA A 502 -12.99 -9.24 5.42
CA ALA A 502 -12.06 -10.36 5.39
C ALA A 502 -10.69 -9.85 4.99
N SER A 503 -9.68 -10.05 5.84
CA SER A 503 -8.31 -9.68 5.52
C SER A 503 -7.27 -10.50 6.27
N HIS A 504 -6.14 -10.72 5.60
CA HIS A 504 -4.92 -11.23 6.19
C HIS A 504 -3.85 -10.13 6.37
N ASP A 505 -4.16 -8.89 6.03
CA ASP A 505 -3.27 -7.75 6.24
C ASP A 505 -2.96 -7.57 7.73
N ARG A 506 -1.70 -7.80 8.12
CA ARG A 506 -1.23 -7.77 9.51
C ARG A 506 -1.35 -6.36 10.12
N TRP A 507 -1.10 -5.33 9.31
CA TRP A 507 -1.21 -3.93 9.72
C TRP A 507 -2.64 -3.56 10.07
N LEU A 508 -3.58 -3.89 9.19
CA LEU A 508 -5.01 -3.66 9.40
C LEU A 508 -5.53 -4.44 10.61
N ARG A 509 -5.16 -5.72 10.73
CA ARG A 509 -5.56 -6.57 11.88
C ARG A 509 -5.08 -6.01 13.22
N ALA A 510 -3.84 -5.53 13.30
CA ALA A 510 -3.27 -4.96 14.52
C ALA A 510 -3.99 -3.68 14.96
N ARG A 511 -4.56 -2.93 14.02
CA ARG A 511 -5.25 -1.65 14.27
C ARG A 511 -6.76 -1.74 14.33
N TRP A 512 -7.33 -2.92 14.02
CA TRP A 512 -8.77 -3.12 14.01
C TRP A 512 -9.38 -3.00 15.40
N LYS A 513 -10.39 -2.13 15.53
CA LYS A 513 -11.08 -1.87 16.81
C LYS A 513 -12.40 -2.62 16.97
N GLY A 514 -12.84 -3.35 15.94
CA GLY A 514 -14.07 -4.12 15.94
C GLY A 514 -13.89 -5.55 16.45
N ALA A 515 -14.96 -6.34 16.42
CA ALA A 515 -14.93 -7.75 16.80
C ALA A 515 -14.23 -8.61 15.74
N GLY A 516 -13.54 -9.67 16.17
CA GLY A 516 -12.87 -10.65 15.31
C GLY A 516 -13.68 -11.95 15.23
N ILE A 517 -13.75 -12.52 14.04
CA ILE A 517 -14.35 -13.83 13.77
C ILE A 517 -13.30 -14.69 13.10
N SER A 518 -12.92 -15.81 13.72
CA SER A 518 -12.01 -16.78 13.11
C SER A 518 -12.80 -17.85 12.34
N VAL A 519 -12.44 -18.04 11.07
CA VAL A 519 -13.01 -19.08 10.22
C VAL A 519 -11.96 -20.16 10.01
N SER A 520 -12.33 -21.42 10.27
CA SER A 520 -11.51 -22.60 10.04
C SER A 520 -12.14 -23.51 9.00
N ASN A 521 -11.31 -24.17 8.19
CA ASN A 521 -11.81 -25.16 7.23
C ASN A 521 -12.31 -26.39 7.99
N PRO A 522 -13.56 -26.83 7.78
CA PRO A 522 -14.13 -28.01 8.43
C PRO A 522 -13.37 -29.33 8.15
N GLY A 523 -12.44 -29.32 7.18
CA GLY A 523 -11.58 -30.48 6.86
C GLY A 523 -10.24 -30.56 7.60
N THR A 524 -9.81 -29.50 8.28
CA THR A 524 -8.58 -29.49 9.10
C THR A 524 -8.95 -29.57 10.57
N ARG A 525 -8.97 -30.80 11.14
CA ARG A 525 -8.97 -30.96 12.59
C ARG A 525 -7.66 -30.34 13.13
N PRO A 526 -7.72 -29.48 14.16
CA PRO A 526 -6.51 -29.10 14.86
C PRO A 526 -5.86 -30.37 15.41
N ARG A 527 -4.61 -30.61 15.09
CA ARG A 527 -3.80 -31.63 15.80
C ARG A 527 -3.67 -31.15 17.24
N HIS A 528 -4.44 -31.75 18.14
CA HIS A 528 -4.19 -31.60 19.56
C HIS A 528 -2.83 -32.26 19.87
N PRO A 529 -1.95 -31.63 20.67
CA PRO A 529 -0.65 -32.21 21.04
C PRO A 529 -0.73 -33.34 22.08
N CYS A 530 -1.87 -34.04 22.22
CA CYS A 530 -2.10 -35.05 23.24
C CYS A 530 -2.70 -36.35 22.71
N ASP A 531 -2.44 -36.75 21.46
CA ASP A 531 -2.67 -38.15 21.06
C ASP A 531 -1.34 -38.91 21.15
N GLY A 532 -0.89 -39.16 22.40
CA GLY A 532 0.07 -40.16 22.73
C GLY A 532 -0.54 -41.55 22.43
N ASP A 533 0.14 -42.29 21.58
CA ASP A 533 -0.12 -43.67 21.21
C ASP A 533 -0.18 -44.58 22.47
N PRO A 534 -1.31 -45.20 22.83
CA PRO A 534 -1.36 -46.17 23.93
C PRO A 534 -1.11 -47.58 23.37
N ARG A 535 0.09 -47.84 22.86
CA ARG A 535 0.54 -49.21 22.57
C ARG A 535 2.02 -49.36 22.91
N THR A 536 2.29 -49.69 24.16
CA THR A 536 3.39 -50.59 24.58
C THR A 536 3.26 -50.80 26.08
N THR A 537 2.41 -51.74 26.47
CA THR A 537 2.58 -52.59 27.62
C THR A 537 2.03 -53.95 27.24
N GLU A 538 2.96 -54.86 27.01
CA GLU A 538 2.85 -56.28 27.30
C GLU A 538 4.05 -57.01 26.66
N ASP A 539 4.85 -57.47 27.49
CA ASP A 539 5.75 -58.58 27.81
C ASP A 539 7.22 -58.22 27.89
#